data_7b1dedc75751a68bbf8f9827c223fa18
#
_entry.id   7b1dedc75751a68bbf8f9827c223fa18
#
_cell.length_a   1.000
_cell.length_b   1.000
_cell.length_c   1.000
_cell.angle_alpha   90.00
_cell.angle_beta   90.00
_cell.angle_gamma   90.00
#
_symmetry.space_group_name_H-M   'P 1'
#
loop_
_entity.id
_entity.type
_entity.pdbx_description
1 polymer ?
#
loop_
_entity_poly.entity_id
_entity_poly.type
_entity_poly.pdbx_seq_one_letter_code
_entity_poly.pdbx_strand_id
1 'polypeptide(L)'
;MATTASQIQQLYLVYFGRPADPNGLSFWLSNQSATQETIAKEFAGTPEYKAKIAGKDFAQIVNGFYLSLFNRNAEPAGLNFWVNELNQGKLSTEQVGLIISNAALAQAPTTVDNISVTSKLTAAASFTAEVNKSTAGILAYSGQSGIMRRELPAAGFHHGHHPQRCCHHGFRQ
;
A
#
# COMPACT_ATOMS: atom_id res chain seq x y z
N MET A 1 -2.20 6.47 16.99
CA MET A 1 -2.08 5.02 17.28
C MET A 1 -1.35 4.37 16.13
N ALA A 2 -0.49 3.39 16.40
CA ALA A 2 0.21 2.65 15.34
C ALA A 2 -0.78 1.88 14.46
N THR A 3 -0.47 1.78 13.15
CA THR A 3 -1.31 1.05 12.19
C THR A 3 -1.20 -0.45 12.42
N THR A 4 -2.32 -1.14 12.48
CA THR A 4 -2.38 -2.59 12.72
C THR A 4 -2.09 -3.41 11.46
N ALA A 5 -1.73 -4.69 11.62
CA ALA A 5 -1.54 -5.60 10.49
C ALA A 5 -2.78 -5.70 9.59
N SER A 6 -3.98 -5.72 10.16
CA SER A 6 -5.23 -5.74 9.41
C SER A 6 -5.42 -4.46 8.58
N GLN A 7 -5.10 -3.30 9.14
CA GLN A 7 -5.18 -2.03 8.42
C GLN A 7 -4.16 -1.93 7.29
N ILE A 8 -2.95 -2.49 7.47
CA ILE A 8 -1.96 -2.57 6.39
C ILE A 8 -2.45 -3.50 5.29
N GLN A 9 -2.97 -4.69 5.61
CA GLN A 9 -3.59 -5.60 4.63
C GLN A 9 -4.73 -4.92 3.86
N GLN A 10 -5.58 -4.15 4.55
CA GLN A 10 -6.64 -3.35 3.93
C GLN A 10 -6.09 -2.42 2.86
N LEU A 11 -5.03 -1.68 3.16
CA LEU A 11 -4.40 -0.76 2.22
C LEU A 11 -3.82 -1.50 1.00
N TYR A 12 -3.17 -2.65 1.20
CA TYR A 12 -2.69 -3.48 0.08
C TYR A 12 -3.83 -3.94 -0.83
N LEU A 13 -4.95 -4.36 -0.26
CA LEU A 13 -6.13 -4.74 -1.04
C LEU A 13 -6.74 -3.57 -1.81
N VAL A 14 -6.83 -2.40 -1.19
CA VAL A 14 -7.37 -1.17 -1.83
C VAL A 14 -6.51 -0.75 -3.01
N TYR A 15 -5.23 -0.52 -2.77
CA TYR A 15 -4.36 0.14 -3.76
C TYR A 15 -3.79 -0.84 -4.78
N PHE A 16 -3.41 -2.04 -4.35
CA PHE A 16 -2.76 -3.01 -5.22
C PHE A 16 -3.68 -4.18 -5.63
N GLY A 17 -4.78 -4.41 -4.90
CA GLY A 17 -5.70 -5.53 -5.15
C GLY A 17 -5.10 -6.90 -4.78
N ARG A 18 -4.10 -6.93 -3.92
CA ARG A 18 -3.37 -8.12 -3.51
C ARG A 18 -3.04 -8.10 -2.01
N PRO A 19 -2.75 -9.24 -1.37
CA PRO A 19 -2.23 -9.28 -0.02
C PRO A 19 -0.89 -8.54 0.13
N ALA A 20 -0.58 -8.10 1.35
CA ALA A 20 0.75 -7.59 1.66
C ALA A 20 1.79 -8.71 1.55
N ASP A 21 2.95 -8.39 0.99
CA ASP A 21 4.10 -9.28 1.12
C ASP A 21 4.67 -9.22 2.54
N PRO A 22 5.30 -10.30 3.04
CA PRO A 22 5.79 -10.36 4.43
C PRO A 22 6.76 -9.24 4.78
N ASN A 23 7.63 -8.85 3.85
CA ASN A 23 8.61 -7.79 4.09
C ASN A 23 7.93 -6.42 4.16
N GLY A 24 6.99 -6.13 3.26
CA GLY A 24 6.22 -4.89 3.26
C GLY A 24 5.33 -4.77 4.50
N LEU A 25 4.67 -5.87 4.90
CA LEU A 25 3.90 -5.90 6.13
C LEU A 25 4.79 -5.60 7.35
N SER A 26 5.94 -6.27 7.46
CA SER A 26 6.89 -6.08 8.56
C SER A 26 7.46 -4.66 8.60
N PHE A 27 7.79 -4.09 7.44
CA PHE A 27 8.27 -2.72 7.30
C PHE A 27 7.26 -1.71 7.88
N TRP A 28 6.00 -1.80 7.49
CA TRP A 28 4.97 -0.88 7.98
C TRP A 28 4.65 -1.08 9.45
N LEU A 29 4.65 -2.32 9.94
CA LEU A 29 4.46 -2.61 11.36
C LEU A 29 5.58 -2.05 12.24
N SER A 30 6.81 -1.99 11.74
CA SER A 30 7.94 -1.40 12.48
C SER A 30 7.87 0.12 12.56
N ASN A 31 7.15 0.77 11.64
CA ASN A 31 6.97 2.22 11.63
C ASN A 31 5.76 2.64 12.48
N GLN A 32 5.98 2.75 13.78
CA GLN A 32 4.92 3.06 14.75
C GLN A 32 4.28 4.46 14.59
N SER A 33 4.90 5.35 13.83
CA SER A 33 4.35 6.68 13.53
C SER A 33 3.50 6.72 12.26
N ALA A 34 3.53 5.66 11.44
CA ALA A 34 2.76 5.60 10.21
C ALA A 34 1.26 5.43 10.51
N THR A 35 0.44 6.34 9.98
CA THR A 35 -1.03 6.22 9.99
C THR A 35 -1.51 5.62 8.67
N GLN A 36 -2.78 5.18 8.62
CA GLN A 36 -3.37 4.70 7.37
C GLN A 36 -3.28 5.75 6.25
N GLU A 37 -3.48 7.02 6.56
CA GLU A 37 -3.42 8.12 5.61
C GLU A 37 -1.99 8.32 5.07
N THR A 38 -1.00 8.22 5.94
CA THR A 38 0.42 8.33 5.53
C THR A 38 0.79 7.18 4.60
N ILE A 39 0.44 5.94 4.97
CA ILE A 39 0.71 4.76 4.15
C ILE A 39 -0.05 4.83 2.81
N ALA A 40 -1.31 5.27 2.82
CA ALA A 40 -2.11 5.46 1.61
C ALA A 40 -1.44 6.43 0.63
N LYS A 41 -0.92 7.55 1.15
CA LYS A 41 -0.19 8.54 0.35
C LYS A 41 1.10 7.96 -0.25
N GLU A 42 1.87 7.20 0.53
CA GLU A 42 3.06 6.52 0.04
C GLU A 42 2.72 5.48 -1.04
N PHE A 43 1.66 4.70 -0.85
CA PHE A 43 1.19 3.73 -1.85
C PHE A 43 0.75 4.40 -3.15
N ALA A 44 0.05 5.53 -3.06
CA ALA A 44 -0.34 6.32 -4.23
C ALA A 44 0.86 6.88 -5.01
N GLY A 45 1.99 7.11 -4.34
CA GLY A 45 3.26 7.52 -4.94
C GLY A 45 3.98 6.43 -5.72
N THR A 46 3.66 5.14 -5.47
CA THR A 46 4.39 4.01 -6.05
C THR A 46 4.16 3.83 -7.55
N PRO A 47 5.16 3.34 -8.30
CA PRO A 47 4.99 2.99 -9.70
C PRO A 47 3.91 1.93 -9.94
N GLU A 48 3.74 0.97 -9.00
CA GLU A 48 2.72 -0.07 -9.08
C GLU A 48 1.31 0.54 -9.09
N TYR A 49 1.01 1.47 -8.17
CA TYR A 49 -0.29 2.13 -8.15
C TYR A 49 -0.47 3.07 -9.35
N LYS A 50 0.54 3.88 -9.68
CA LYS A 50 0.50 4.78 -10.84
C LYS A 50 0.23 4.01 -12.14
N ALA A 51 0.86 2.86 -12.34
CA ALA A 51 0.61 1.99 -13.50
C ALA A 51 -0.82 1.42 -13.49
N LYS A 52 -1.36 1.08 -12.30
CA LYS A 52 -2.73 0.55 -12.14
C LYS A 52 -3.80 1.58 -12.55
N ILE A 53 -3.55 2.88 -12.32
CA ILE A 53 -4.52 3.95 -12.62
C ILE A 53 -4.22 4.70 -13.91
N ALA A 54 -3.09 4.46 -14.56
CA ALA A 54 -2.68 5.15 -15.77
C ALA A 54 -3.75 5.06 -16.88
N GLY A 55 -4.10 6.20 -17.45
CA GLY A 55 -5.10 6.29 -18.51
C GLY A 55 -6.55 6.09 -18.08
N LYS A 56 -6.83 5.98 -16.78
CA LYS A 56 -8.18 5.81 -16.23
C LYS A 56 -8.77 7.15 -15.82
N ASP A 57 -10.05 7.34 -16.09
CA ASP A 57 -10.82 8.44 -15.51
C ASP A 57 -11.22 8.14 -14.04
N PHE A 58 -11.78 9.13 -13.36
CA PHE A 58 -12.16 8.98 -11.96
C PHE A 58 -13.23 7.91 -11.74
N ALA A 59 -14.16 7.74 -12.67
CA ALA A 59 -15.19 6.70 -12.56
C ALA A 59 -14.58 5.30 -12.64
N GLN A 60 -13.61 5.08 -13.51
CA GLN A 60 -12.88 3.83 -13.63
C GLN A 60 -12.00 3.54 -12.42
N ILE A 61 -11.38 4.59 -11.83
CA ILE A 61 -10.58 4.45 -10.61
C ILE A 61 -11.47 4.06 -9.43
N VAL A 62 -12.60 4.75 -9.23
CA VAL A 62 -13.57 4.44 -8.16
C VAL A 62 -14.12 3.03 -8.31
N ASN A 63 -14.56 2.64 -9.51
CA ASN A 63 -15.01 1.27 -9.79
C ASN A 63 -13.89 0.25 -9.54
N GLY A 64 -12.63 0.60 -9.77
CA GLY A 64 -11.49 -0.24 -9.42
C GLY A 64 -11.39 -0.55 -7.92
N PHE A 65 -11.69 0.43 -7.06
CA PHE A 65 -11.77 0.20 -5.60
C PHE A 65 -12.94 -0.71 -5.24
N TYR A 66 -14.13 -0.46 -5.80
CA TYR A 66 -15.31 -1.30 -5.56
C TYR A 66 -15.10 -2.75 -5.99
N LEU A 67 -14.50 -2.97 -7.16
CA LEU A 67 -14.15 -4.32 -7.64
C LEU A 67 -13.11 -4.99 -6.73
N SER A 68 -12.08 -4.26 -6.30
CA SER A 68 -11.07 -4.81 -5.39
C SER A 68 -11.64 -5.20 -4.03
N LEU A 69 -12.57 -4.41 -3.48
CA LEU A 69 -13.11 -4.60 -2.14
C LEU A 69 -14.36 -5.49 -2.13
N PHE A 70 -15.28 -5.28 -3.08
CA PHE A 70 -16.65 -5.82 -3.03
C PHE A 70 -16.99 -6.76 -4.19
N ASN A 71 -16.10 -6.95 -5.17
CA ASN A 71 -16.34 -7.72 -6.40
C ASN A 71 -17.54 -7.22 -7.24
N ARG A 72 -17.87 -5.95 -7.13
CA ARG A 72 -18.95 -5.29 -7.88
C ARG A 72 -18.56 -3.86 -8.24
N ASN A 73 -19.21 -3.27 -9.22
CA ASN A 73 -19.11 -1.84 -9.49
C ASN A 73 -19.83 -1.02 -8.42
N ALA A 74 -19.44 0.24 -8.32
CA ALA A 74 -20.18 1.22 -7.52
C ALA A 74 -21.61 1.41 -8.06
N GLU A 75 -22.54 1.61 -7.17
CA GLU A 75 -23.90 2.02 -7.57
C GLU A 75 -23.86 3.44 -8.16
N PRO A 76 -24.76 3.77 -9.13
CA PRO A 76 -24.71 5.04 -9.84
C PRO A 76 -24.68 6.26 -8.91
N ALA A 77 -25.46 6.25 -7.82
CA ALA A 77 -25.46 7.36 -6.86
C ALA A 77 -24.13 7.51 -6.13
N GLY A 78 -23.54 6.40 -5.66
CA GLY A 78 -22.24 6.39 -5.00
C GLY A 78 -21.11 6.76 -5.95
N LEU A 79 -21.12 6.23 -7.18
CA LEU A 79 -20.14 6.58 -8.20
C LEU A 79 -20.15 8.08 -8.50
N ASN A 80 -21.34 8.65 -8.73
CA ASN A 80 -21.47 10.08 -9.02
C ASN A 80 -20.99 10.95 -7.85
N PHE A 81 -21.26 10.54 -6.61
CA PHE A 81 -20.79 11.25 -5.44
C PHE A 81 -19.24 11.29 -5.40
N TRP A 82 -18.58 10.16 -5.53
CA TRP A 82 -17.12 10.10 -5.48
C TRP A 82 -16.45 10.85 -6.65
N VAL A 83 -16.98 10.69 -7.87
CA VAL A 83 -16.47 11.39 -9.05
C VAL A 83 -16.60 12.91 -8.89
N ASN A 84 -17.71 13.39 -8.31
CA ASN A 84 -17.90 14.80 -8.05
C ASN A 84 -16.92 15.35 -7.01
N GLU A 85 -16.66 14.63 -5.91
CA GLU A 85 -15.68 15.02 -4.90
C GLU A 85 -14.25 15.07 -5.47
N LEU A 86 -13.90 14.13 -6.34
CA LEU A 86 -12.62 14.11 -7.05
C LEU A 86 -12.49 15.28 -8.05
N ASN A 87 -13.54 15.55 -8.84
CA ASN A 87 -13.55 16.65 -9.82
C ASN A 87 -13.46 18.03 -9.17
N GLN A 88 -14.01 18.18 -7.98
CA GLN A 88 -13.92 19.41 -7.20
C GLN A 88 -12.59 19.55 -6.42
N GLY A 89 -11.72 18.54 -6.48
CA GLY A 89 -10.46 18.53 -5.75
C GLY A 89 -10.62 18.48 -4.22
N LYS A 90 -11.82 18.14 -3.71
CA LYS A 90 -12.07 17.99 -2.27
C LYS A 90 -11.42 16.75 -1.68
N LEU A 91 -11.32 15.71 -2.50
CA LEU A 91 -10.66 14.45 -2.17
C LEU A 91 -9.66 14.08 -3.26
N SER A 92 -8.60 13.40 -2.90
CA SER A 92 -7.69 12.75 -3.82
C SER A 92 -8.07 11.27 -4.01
N THR A 93 -7.55 10.62 -5.04
CA THR A 93 -7.87 9.22 -5.33
C THR A 93 -7.48 8.28 -4.20
N GLU A 94 -6.34 8.55 -3.53
CA GLU A 94 -5.92 7.76 -2.37
C GLU A 94 -6.87 7.94 -1.18
N GLN A 95 -7.36 9.15 -0.93
CA GLN A 95 -8.33 9.39 0.14
C GLN A 95 -9.65 8.66 -0.12
N VAL A 96 -10.16 8.69 -1.35
CA VAL A 96 -11.41 8.00 -1.73
C VAL A 96 -11.29 6.49 -1.47
N GLY A 97 -10.20 5.84 -1.88
CA GLY A 97 -10.00 4.40 -1.65
C GLY A 97 -10.00 4.04 -0.17
N LEU A 98 -9.31 4.85 0.65
CA LEU A 98 -9.28 4.68 2.11
C LEU A 98 -10.66 4.88 2.75
N ILE A 99 -11.38 5.94 2.37
CA ILE A 99 -12.71 6.24 2.93
C ILE A 99 -13.71 5.13 2.59
N ILE A 100 -13.74 4.66 1.33
CA ILE A 100 -14.64 3.57 0.90
C ILE A 100 -14.40 2.32 1.74
N SER A 101 -13.14 1.93 1.94
CA SER A 101 -12.82 0.72 2.70
C SER A 101 -13.12 0.85 4.19
N ASN A 102 -12.86 2.01 4.79
CA ASN A 102 -13.20 2.28 6.19
C ASN A 102 -14.70 2.36 6.40
N ALA A 103 -15.45 2.96 5.47
CA ALA A 103 -16.91 3.01 5.53
C ALA A 103 -17.53 1.61 5.49
N ALA A 104 -17.02 0.71 4.66
CA ALA A 104 -17.50 -0.67 4.61
C ALA A 104 -17.24 -1.43 5.92
N LEU A 105 -16.06 -1.25 6.53
CA LEU A 105 -15.72 -1.88 7.82
C LEU A 105 -16.52 -1.30 9.00
N ALA A 106 -16.96 -0.05 8.90
CA ALA A 106 -17.81 0.60 9.91
C ALA A 106 -19.29 0.16 9.85
N GLN A 107 -19.71 -0.50 8.76
CA GLN A 107 -21.08 -1.04 8.64
C GLN A 107 -21.27 -2.25 9.57
N ALA A 108 -22.56 -2.62 9.78
CA ALA A 108 -22.88 -3.83 10.52
C ALA A 108 -22.20 -5.07 9.90
N PRO A 109 -21.69 -6.01 10.72
CA PRO A 109 -20.99 -7.20 10.24
C PRO A 109 -21.81 -8.11 9.31
N THR A 110 -23.09 -7.87 9.23
CA THR A 110 -24.04 -8.62 8.39
C THR A 110 -24.25 -8.02 7.00
N THR A 111 -23.69 -6.84 6.73
CA THR A 111 -23.80 -6.22 5.41
C THR A 111 -22.88 -6.91 4.40
N VAL A 112 -23.31 -6.95 3.14
CA VAL A 112 -22.57 -7.60 2.06
C VAL A 112 -21.17 -6.98 1.89
N ASP A 113 -21.05 -5.67 1.99
CA ASP A 113 -19.78 -4.96 1.83
C ASP A 113 -18.84 -5.25 3.00
N ASN A 114 -19.33 -5.22 4.26
CA ASN A 114 -18.51 -5.58 5.42
C ASN A 114 -18.03 -7.03 5.34
N ILE A 115 -18.94 -7.98 5.03
CA ILE A 115 -18.58 -9.40 4.85
C ILE A 115 -17.52 -9.57 3.76
N SER A 116 -17.69 -8.90 2.62
CA SER A 116 -16.73 -8.98 1.51
C SER A 116 -15.34 -8.52 1.93
N VAL A 117 -15.23 -7.34 2.53
CA VAL A 117 -13.94 -6.80 2.97
C VAL A 117 -13.32 -7.66 4.06
N THR A 118 -14.09 -8.05 5.08
CA THR A 118 -13.59 -8.87 6.20
C THR A 118 -13.08 -10.23 5.72
N SER A 119 -13.82 -10.88 4.81
CA SER A 119 -13.40 -12.15 4.22
C SER A 119 -12.08 -12.01 3.43
N LYS A 120 -11.95 -10.94 2.64
CA LYS A 120 -10.71 -10.65 1.91
C LYS A 120 -9.53 -10.36 2.85
N LEU A 121 -9.76 -9.60 3.92
CA LEU A 121 -8.72 -9.34 4.93
C LEU A 121 -8.25 -10.62 5.61
N THR A 122 -9.17 -11.52 5.96
CA THR A 122 -8.85 -12.82 6.56
C THR A 122 -8.03 -13.68 5.58
N ALA A 123 -8.46 -13.75 4.33
CA ALA A 123 -7.73 -14.48 3.29
C ALA A 123 -6.34 -13.89 3.04
N ALA A 124 -6.22 -12.55 2.97
CA ALA A 124 -4.95 -11.86 2.78
C ALA A 124 -3.99 -12.11 3.95
N ALA A 125 -4.47 -12.05 5.19
CA ALA A 125 -3.65 -12.33 6.37
C ALA A 125 -3.14 -13.79 6.37
N SER A 126 -4.02 -14.74 6.05
CA SER A 126 -3.66 -16.17 5.95
C SER A 126 -2.65 -16.42 4.84
N PHE A 127 -2.82 -15.79 3.68
CA PHE A 127 -1.89 -15.89 2.56
C PHE A 127 -0.51 -15.34 2.93
N THR A 128 -0.44 -14.14 3.50
CA THR A 128 0.84 -13.53 3.93
C THR A 128 1.54 -14.39 4.99
N ALA A 129 0.80 -14.96 5.94
CA ALA A 129 1.33 -15.87 6.95
C ALA A 129 1.89 -17.14 6.32
N GLU A 130 1.22 -17.72 5.33
CA GLU A 130 1.70 -18.91 4.61
C GLU A 130 2.97 -18.62 3.82
N VAL A 131 3.00 -17.54 3.06
CA VAL A 131 4.18 -17.08 2.32
C VAL A 131 5.39 -16.86 3.25
N ASN A 132 5.14 -16.36 4.46
CA ASN A 132 6.20 -16.07 5.44
C ASN A 132 6.85 -17.33 6.04
N LYS A 133 6.28 -18.52 5.86
CA LYS A 133 6.82 -19.78 6.41
C LYS A 133 8.09 -20.27 5.70
N SER A 134 8.38 -19.77 4.50
CA SER A 134 9.55 -20.21 3.75
C SER A 134 10.25 -19.07 3.03
N THR A 135 11.58 -19.12 3.02
CA THR A 135 12.40 -18.15 2.25
C THR A 135 12.07 -18.19 0.76
N ALA A 136 11.79 -19.36 0.21
CA ALA A 136 11.41 -19.52 -1.20
C ALA A 136 10.05 -18.82 -1.48
N GLY A 137 9.07 -18.97 -0.59
CA GLY A 137 7.78 -18.28 -0.69
C GLY A 137 7.96 -16.77 -0.65
N ILE A 138 8.74 -16.25 0.29
CA ILE A 138 9.03 -14.81 0.41
C ILE A 138 9.68 -14.29 -0.86
N LEU A 139 10.70 -14.99 -1.39
CA LEU A 139 11.40 -14.57 -2.60
C LEU A 139 10.50 -14.61 -3.84
N ALA A 140 9.69 -15.66 -4.00
CA ALA A 140 8.77 -15.80 -5.11
C ALA A 140 7.71 -14.68 -5.12
N TYR A 141 7.09 -14.41 -3.97
CA TYR A 141 6.08 -13.37 -3.86
C TYR A 141 6.67 -11.95 -3.95
N SER A 142 7.82 -11.69 -3.30
CA SER A 142 8.53 -10.40 -3.41
C SER A 142 9.12 -10.16 -4.79
N GLY A 143 9.42 -11.20 -5.56
CA GLY A 143 9.88 -11.08 -6.96
C GLY A 143 8.80 -10.53 -7.89
N GLN A 144 7.54 -10.83 -7.65
CA GLN A 144 6.41 -10.20 -8.35
C GLN A 144 6.18 -8.75 -7.91
N SER A 145 6.58 -8.40 -6.68
CA SER A 145 6.55 -7.05 -6.10
C SER A 145 7.86 -6.28 -6.33
N GLY A 146 8.75 -6.77 -7.16
CA GLY A 146 10.12 -6.27 -7.35
C GLY A 146 10.24 -4.78 -7.72
N ILE A 147 9.13 -4.13 -8.02
CA ILE A 147 9.03 -2.69 -8.22
C ILE A 147 9.16 -1.93 -6.89
N MET A 148 8.70 -2.49 -5.77
CA MET A 148 8.79 -1.82 -4.47
C MET A 148 10.19 -1.83 -3.84
N ARG A 149 11.07 -2.81 -4.18
CA ARG A 149 12.41 -2.88 -3.58
C ARG A 149 13.37 -1.78 -4.03
N ARG A 150 13.12 -1.13 -5.15
CA ARG A 150 14.03 -0.09 -5.69
C ARG A 150 13.73 1.31 -5.17
N GLU A 151 12.63 1.55 -4.50
CA GLU A 151 12.15 2.90 -4.21
C GLU A 151 11.81 3.18 -2.74
N LEU A 152 12.03 2.22 -1.83
CA LEU A 152 12.05 2.56 -0.41
C LEU A 152 13.31 3.39 -0.16
N PRO A 153 13.21 4.64 0.32
CA PRO A 153 14.39 5.42 0.65
C PRO A 153 15.23 4.62 1.62
N ALA A 154 16.49 4.37 1.27
CA ALA A 154 17.45 3.80 2.18
C ALA A 154 17.45 4.69 3.43
N ALA A 155 16.96 4.18 4.54
CA ALA A 155 17.09 4.83 5.83
C ALA A 155 18.59 5.11 6.01
N GLY A 156 18.95 6.38 5.98
CA GLY A 156 20.34 6.83 5.98
C GLY A 156 21.06 6.36 7.23
N PHE A 157 21.77 5.26 7.13
CA PHE A 157 22.86 4.96 8.04
C PHE A 157 24.05 5.81 7.63
N HIS A 158 24.12 7.01 8.18
CA HIS A 158 25.36 7.78 8.21
C HIS A 158 26.36 7.06 9.11
N HIS A 159 27.09 6.11 8.54
CA HIS A 159 28.38 5.73 9.11
C HIS A 159 29.39 6.77 8.64
N GLY A 160 29.72 7.67 9.56
CA GLY A 160 30.85 8.57 9.40
C GLY A 160 32.14 7.77 9.21
N HIS A 161 32.60 7.66 7.99
CA HIS A 161 33.97 7.32 7.72
C HIS A 161 34.75 8.61 7.43
N HIS A 162 35.50 8.98 8.43
CA HIS A 162 36.58 9.97 8.34
C HIS A 162 37.65 9.41 7.42
N PRO A 163 38.02 10.06 6.32
CA PRO A 163 39.22 9.64 5.57
C PRO A 163 40.44 10.19 6.30
N GLN A 164 41.23 9.29 6.86
CA GLN A 164 42.57 9.61 7.33
C GLN A 164 43.43 10.04 6.13
N ARG A 165 43.98 11.24 6.24
CA ARG A 165 45.04 11.77 5.37
C ARG A 165 46.29 10.90 5.53
N CYS A 166 46.62 10.15 4.50
CA CYS A 166 47.99 9.65 4.35
C CYS A 166 48.87 10.69 3.64
N CYS A 167 49.72 11.29 4.42
CA CYS A 167 50.86 12.05 3.93
C CYS A 167 51.86 11.10 3.23
N HIS A 168 52.07 11.26 1.95
CA HIS A 168 53.32 10.75 1.32
C HIS A 168 54.20 11.91 0.96
N HIS A 169 55.31 11.91 1.71
CA HIS A 169 56.53 12.69 1.44
C HIS A 169 57.11 12.25 0.10
N GLY A 170 57.58 13.24 -0.60
CA GLY A 170 58.30 13.06 -1.83
C GLY A 170 59.68 12.42 -1.64
N PHE A 171 60.21 11.89 -2.71
CA PHE A 171 61.64 11.86 -2.94
C PHE A 171 61.97 12.10 -4.42
N ARG A 172 62.95 12.95 -4.61
CA ARG A 172 63.58 13.33 -5.88
C ARG A 172 64.35 12.14 -6.52
N GLN A 173 64.37 11.98 -7.78
CA GLN A 173 65.51 12.22 -8.69
C GLN A 173 65.00 12.25 -10.11
#